data_2b5423816a9bb3336568af8077c0938f
#
_entry.id   2b5423816a9bb3336568af8077c0938f
#
_cell.length_a   1.000
_cell.length_b   1.000
_cell.length_c   1.000
_cell.angle_alpha   90.00
_cell.angle_beta   90.00
_cell.angle_gamma   90.00
#
_symmetry.space_group_name_H-M   'P 1'
#
loop_
_entity.id
_entity.type
_entity.pdbx_description
1 polymer ?
#
loop_
_entity_poly.entity_id
_entity_poly.type
_entity_poly.pdbx_seq_one_letter_code
_entity_poly.pdbx_strand_id
1 'polypeptide(L)'
;ELLDTDTDESSSLDVALIDWRFCYAYRPVLYELVNFLAGYRYLYDMFGQEVDGVAGSGPVQESHVVDIAGNYDINRHWTLGAKLGARFSESADDSNQELTSNDAWLGVLNARLNVVHSWDLLAEVRHLDSIDSQTSETGVLAAVYRHFGNNAKVGVGYNFGAFSDDLTDLTFDDQGVFINIVAKF
;
A
#
# COMPACT_ATOMS: atom_id res chain seq x y z
N GLU A 1 2.23 -37.89 -51.23
CA GLU A 1 1.44 -36.83 -50.56
C GLU A 1 2.03 -36.64 -49.18
N LEU A 2 2.90 -35.64 -49.06
CA LEU A 2 3.56 -35.26 -47.81
C LEU A 2 2.60 -34.31 -47.06
N LEU A 3 2.10 -34.77 -45.92
CA LEU A 3 1.41 -33.93 -44.93
C LEU A 3 2.45 -33.01 -44.30
N ASP A 4 2.37 -31.76 -44.66
CA ASP A 4 3.08 -30.66 -44.01
C ASP A 4 2.36 -30.44 -42.67
N THR A 5 2.99 -30.82 -41.55
CA THR A 5 2.54 -30.52 -40.23
C THR A 5 3.05 -29.12 -39.90
N ASP A 6 2.16 -28.14 -40.04
CA ASP A 6 2.36 -26.81 -39.47
C ASP A 6 2.65 -26.99 -37.99
N THR A 7 3.88 -26.68 -37.61
CA THR A 7 4.26 -26.49 -36.22
C THR A 7 3.56 -25.24 -35.72
N ASP A 8 2.60 -25.42 -34.82
CA ASP A 8 2.05 -24.34 -34.02
C ASP A 8 3.21 -23.55 -33.41
N GLU A 9 3.46 -22.35 -33.90
CA GLU A 9 4.25 -21.37 -33.21
C GLU A 9 3.44 -20.99 -31.95
N SER A 10 3.81 -21.59 -30.83
CA SER A 10 3.30 -21.13 -29.53
C SER A 10 3.82 -19.72 -29.31
N SER A 11 2.96 -18.74 -29.53
CA SER A 11 3.23 -17.35 -29.16
C SER A 11 3.47 -17.30 -27.65
N SER A 12 4.72 -17.10 -27.22
CA SER A 12 5.02 -16.89 -25.81
C SER A 12 4.67 -15.45 -25.45
N LEU A 13 3.71 -15.28 -24.56
CA LEU A 13 3.43 -14.00 -23.94
C LEU A 13 4.62 -13.60 -23.07
N ASP A 14 5.23 -12.46 -23.36
CA ASP A 14 6.29 -11.92 -22.53
C ASP A 14 5.67 -11.28 -21.27
N VAL A 15 5.98 -11.87 -20.12
CA VAL A 15 5.59 -11.34 -18.79
C VAL A 15 6.87 -11.11 -18.00
N ALA A 16 7.06 -9.89 -17.53
CA ALA A 16 8.18 -9.56 -16.66
C ALA A 16 7.65 -8.84 -15.39
N LEU A 17 7.97 -9.41 -14.23
CA LEU A 17 7.66 -8.82 -12.93
C LEU A 17 8.94 -8.71 -12.11
N ILE A 18 9.25 -7.51 -11.65
CA ILE A 18 10.34 -7.24 -10.69
C ILE A 18 9.74 -6.48 -9.51
N ASP A 19 9.83 -7.05 -8.32
CA ASP A 19 9.41 -6.41 -7.07
C ASP A 19 10.57 -6.47 -6.05
N TRP A 20 11.15 -5.32 -5.78
CA TRP A 20 12.21 -5.18 -4.78
C TRP A 20 11.73 -4.31 -3.64
N ARG A 21 11.90 -4.82 -2.41
CA ARG A 21 11.51 -4.09 -1.21
C ARG A 21 12.66 -4.05 -0.21
N PHE A 22 13.00 -2.83 0.22
CA PHE A 22 13.96 -2.58 1.29
C PHE A 22 13.24 -1.90 2.44
N CYS A 23 13.42 -2.43 3.65
CA CYS A 23 12.83 -1.86 4.86
C CYS A 23 13.91 -1.68 5.92
N TYR A 24 13.90 -0.53 6.58
CA TYR A 24 14.74 -0.23 7.72
C TYR A 24 13.88 0.12 8.91
N ALA A 25 14.04 -0.62 10.01
CA ALA A 25 13.32 -0.40 11.25
C ALA A 25 14.32 0.03 12.35
N TYR A 26 14.03 1.13 13.02
CA TYR A 26 14.82 1.63 14.12
C TYR A 26 13.97 1.77 15.38
N ARG A 27 14.40 1.08 16.43
CA ARG A 27 13.81 1.16 17.76
C ARG A 27 14.95 1.30 18.78
N PRO A 28 15.19 2.51 19.32
CA PRO A 28 16.27 2.71 20.26
C PRO A 28 15.99 2.00 21.59
N VAL A 29 16.96 1.25 22.08
CA VAL A 29 16.85 0.44 23.32
C VAL A 29 16.74 1.34 24.57
N LEU A 30 17.33 2.55 24.52
CA LEU A 30 17.33 3.50 25.63
C LEU A 30 16.11 4.43 25.66
N TYR A 31 15.40 4.57 24.55
CA TYR A 31 14.21 5.43 24.40
C TYR A 31 13.11 4.62 23.71
N GLU A 32 12.45 3.74 24.46
CA GLU A 32 11.37 2.91 23.95
C GLU A 32 10.13 3.70 23.46
N LEU A 33 10.14 5.02 23.68
CA LEU A 33 9.05 5.93 23.33
C LEU A 33 8.94 6.20 21.83
N VAL A 34 9.99 5.95 21.05
CA VAL A 34 10.03 6.23 19.61
C VAL A 34 10.35 4.96 18.84
N ASN A 35 9.58 4.70 17.82
CA ASN A 35 9.96 3.75 16.78
C ASN A 35 9.82 4.39 15.41
N PHE A 36 10.66 3.97 14.47
CA PHE A 36 10.76 4.53 13.15
C PHE A 36 10.93 3.40 12.14
N LEU A 37 10.21 3.52 11.03
CA LEU A 37 10.30 2.61 9.90
C LEU A 37 10.50 3.43 8.63
N ALA A 38 11.43 3.02 7.77
CA ALA A 38 11.59 3.57 6.44
C ALA A 38 11.53 2.43 5.43
N GLY A 39 10.84 2.64 4.34
CA GLY A 39 10.65 1.68 3.27
C GLY A 39 11.01 2.28 1.91
N TYR A 40 11.49 1.42 1.03
CA TYR A 40 11.61 1.68 -0.39
C TYR A 40 11.18 0.44 -1.15
N ARG A 41 10.33 0.62 -2.18
CA ARG A 41 9.91 -0.45 -3.08
C ARG A 41 10.10 0.01 -4.52
N TYR A 42 10.69 -0.87 -5.32
CA TYR A 42 10.72 -0.78 -6.76
C TYR A 42 9.82 -1.87 -7.34
N LEU A 43 8.89 -1.48 -8.20
CA LEU A 43 8.00 -2.38 -8.91
C LEU A 43 8.13 -2.09 -10.40
N TYR A 44 8.44 -3.13 -11.17
CA TYR A 44 8.34 -3.14 -12.62
C TYR A 44 7.43 -4.29 -13.02
N ASP A 45 6.42 -3.99 -13.80
CA ASP A 45 5.41 -4.94 -14.24
C ASP A 45 5.10 -4.74 -15.72
N MET A 46 5.22 -5.80 -16.50
CA MET A 46 4.96 -5.82 -17.92
C MET A 46 4.15 -7.06 -18.26
N PHE A 47 3.00 -6.86 -18.87
CA PHE A 47 2.13 -7.92 -19.36
C PHE A 47 2.10 -7.92 -20.88
N GLY A 48 2.59 -9.00 -21.51
CA GLY A 48 2.34 -9.24 -22.91
C GLY A 48 0.85 -9.49 -23.16
N GLN A 49 0.35 -9.06 -24.31
CA GLN A 49 -1.02 -9.33 -24.72
C GLN A 49 -1.04 -9.98 -26.10
N GLU A 50 -2.04 -10.81 -26.32
CA GLU A 50 -2.31 -11.41 -27.62
C GLU A 50 -3.50 -10.71 -28.26
N VAL A 51 -3.30 -10.14 -29.45
CA VAL A 51 -4.35 -9.49 -30.23
C VAL A 51 -4.45 -10.22 -31.57
N ASP A 52 -5.62 -10.77 -31.86
CA ASP A 52 -5.91 -11.52 -33.11
C ASP A 52 -4.93 -12.68 -33.37
N GLY A 53 -4.47 -13.39 -32.32
CA GLY A 53 -3.54 -14.51 -32.45
C GLY A 53 -2.08 -14.11 -32.64
N VAL A 54 -1.75 -12.82 -32.50
CA VAL A 54 -0.38 -12.30 -32.57
C VAL A 54 0.03 -11.80 -31.18
N ALA A 55 1.13 -12.37 -30.66
CA ALA A 55 1.72 -11.88 -29.42
C ALA A 55 2.27 -10.46 -29.62
N GLY A 56 1.87 -9.55 -28.76
CA GLY A 56 2.29 -8.15 -28.76
C GLY A 56 2.72 -7.67 -27.38
N SER A 57 3.38 -6.53 -27.34
CA SER A 57 3.65 -5.82 -26.10
C SER A 57 2.35 -5.34 -25.50
N GLY A 58 2.23 -5.50 -24.18
CA GLY A 58 1.08 -5.02 -23.42
C GLY A 58 1.46 -3.90 -22.47
N PRO A 59 0.60 -3.60 -21.52
CA PRO A 59 0.82 -2.53 -20.57
C PRO A 59 2.09 -2.73 -19.75
N VAL A 60 2.81 -1.62 -19.53
CA VAL A 60 4.02 -1.55 -18.73
C VAL A 60 3.80 -0.55 -17.61
N GLN A 61 4.22 -0.92 -16.41
CA GLN A 61 4.24 -0.03 -15.25
C GLN A 61 5.59 -0.13 -14.55
N GLU A 62 6.17 1.03 -14.27
CA GLU A 62 7.34 1.18 -13.40
C GLU A 62 6.98 2.09 -12.23
N SER A 63 7.33 1.70 -11.00
CA SER A 63 6.99 2.46 -9.81
C SER A 63 8.10 2.43 -8.77
N HIS A 64 8.42 3.60 -8.23
CA HIS A 64 9.26 3.78 -7.06
C HIS A 64 8.41 4.31 -5.92
N VAL A 65 8.33 3.56 -4.82
CA VAL A 65 7.60 3.97 -3.62
C VAL A 65 8.57 4.13 -2.46
N VAL A 66 8.55 5.29 -1.85
CA VAL A 66 9.32 5.62 -0.64
C VAL A 66 8.35 5.93 0.48
N ASP A 67 8.55 5.33 1.65
CA ASP A 67 7.74 5.62 2.81
C ASP A 67 8.57 5.76 4.09
N ILE A 68 8.08 6.60 4.98
CA ILE A 68 8.61 6.83 6.32
C ILE A 68 7.45 6.82 7.28
N ALA A 69 7.54 5.99 8.32
CA ALA A 69 6.56 5.96 9.39
C ALA A 69 7.23 6.02 10.76
N GLY A 70 6.59 6.66 11.69
CA GLY A 70 7.06 6.74 13.06
C GLY A 70 5.92 6.78 14.06
N ASN A 71 6.16 6.22 15.25
CA ASN A 71 5.26 6.33 16.38
C ASN A 71 6.00 6.91 17.58
N TYR A 72 5.31 7.73 18.33
CA TYR A 72 5.78 8.36 19.54
C TYR A 72 4.80 8.11 20.69
N ASP A 73 5.26 7.40 21.71
CA ASP A 73 4.51 7.18 22.94
C ASP A 73 4.68 8.39 23.88
N ILE A 74 3.70 9.29 23.90
CA ILE A 74 3.71 10.47 24.77
C ILE A 74 3.69 10.03 26.25
N ASN A 75 2.88 9.03 26.54
CA ASN A 75 2.76 8.40 27.85
C ASN A 75 2.12 7.02 27.68
N ARG A 76 1.88 6.28 28.79
CA ARG A 76 1.25 4.96 28.77
C ARG A 76 -0.18 4.92 28.20
N HIS A 77 -0.80 6.06 27.97
CA HIS A 77 -2.17 6.15 27.44
C HIS A 77 -2.22 6.65 26.01
N TRP A 78 -1.29 7.50 25.60
CA TRP A 78 -1.31 8.15 24.29
C TRP A 78 -0.10 7.76 23.44
N THR A 79 -0.38 7.26 22.25
CA THR A 79 0.59 7.08 21.17
C THR A 79 0.15 7.92 19.98
N LEU A 80 1.06 8.71 19.43
CA LEU A 80 0.87 9.38 18.15
C LEU A 80 1.67 8.67 17.08
N GLY A 81 1.10 8.51 15.90
CA GLY A 81 1.77 7.98 14.73
C GLY A 81 1.68 8.94 13.55
N ALA A 82 2.71 8.91 12.72
CA ALA A 82 2.73 9.61 11.43
C ALA A 82 3.35 8.71 10.37
N LYS A 83 2.83 8.79 9.14
CA LYS A 83 3.40 8.16 7.95
C LYS A 83 3.39 9.18 6.82
N LEU A 84 4.49 9.23 6.08
CA LEU A 84 4.60 9.97 4.83
C LEU A 84 5.08 9.00 3.77
N GLY A 85 4.45 9.02 2.62
CA GLY A 85 4.82 8.21 1.48
C GLY A 85 4.79 9.02 0.19
N ALA A 86 5.66 8.67 -0.75
CA ALA A 86 5.64 9.21 -2.10
C ALA A 86 5.79 8.06 -3.09
N ARG A 87 5.00 8.08 -4.14
CA ARG A 87 5.08 7.17 -5.28
C ARG A 87 5.40 7.97 -6.52
N PHE A 88 6.43 7.56 -7.21
CA PHE A 88 6.81 8.00 -8.54
C PHE A 88 6.55 6.83 -9.49
N SER A 89 5.58 6.97 -10.37
CA SER A 89 5.13 5.88 -11.23
C SER A 89 4.98 6.35 -12.66
N GLU A 90 5.43 5.52 -13.58
CA GLU A 90 5.27 5.71 -15.02
C GLU A 90 4.54 4.50 -15.59
N SER A 91 3.61 4.71 -16.49
CA SER A 91 2.85 3.64 -17.13
C SER A 91 2.57 3.96 -18.59
N ALA A 92 2.49 2.91 -19.39
CA ALA A 92 2.03 2.97 -20.78
C ALA A 92 1.13 1.78 -21.09
N ASP A 93 0.18 1.96 -21.97
CA ASP A 93 -0.72 0.89 -22.43
C ASP A 93 0.01 -0.14 -23.34
N ASP A 94 1.14 0.27 -23.92
CA ASP A 94 2.01 -0.56 -24.74
C ASP A 94 3.47 -0.16 -24.46
N SER A 95 4.36 -1.15 -24.35
CA SER A 95 5.80 -0.92 -24.09
C SER A 95 6.51 -0.09 -25.17
N ASN A 96 5.89 0.09 -26.34
CA ASN A 96 6.40 0.94 -27.43
C ASN A 96 5.86 2.38 -27.38
N GLN A 97 4.97 2.69 -26.45
CA GLN A 97 4.41 4.02 -26.25
C GLN A 97 5.23 4.85 -25.27
N GLU A 98 5.02 6.16 -25.30
CA GLU A 98 5.62 7.08 -24.34
C GLU A 98 4.98 6.86 -22.95
N LEU A 99 5.82 6.71 -21.94
CA LEU A 99 5.40 6.52 -20.56
C LEU A 99 4.73 7.79 -20.02
N THR A 100 3.60 7.62 -19.37
CA THR A 100 2.86 8.69 -18.71
C THR A 100 3.11 8.63 -17.21
N SER A 101 3.50 9.75 -16.63
CA SER A 101 3.73 9.89 -15.19
C SER A 101 2.42 9.83 -14.39
N ASN A 102 2.48 9.21 -13.22
CA ASN A 102 1.38 9.15 -12.27
C ASN A 102 1.92 9.20 -10.82
N ASP A 103 2.34 10.40 -10.44
CA ASP A 103 2.95 10.65 -9.16
C ASP A 103 1.91 10.93 -8.07
N ALA A 104 2.16 10.40 -6.87
CA ALA A 104 1.27 10.61 -5.73
C ALA A 104 2.05 10.69 -4.41
N TRP A 105 1.51 11.44 -3.46
CA TRP A 105 2.00 11.41 -2.09
C TRP A 105 0.87 11.20 -1.08
N LEU A 106 1.22 10.57 0.02
CA LEU A 106 0.31 10.18 1.09
C LEU A 106 0.83 10.69 2.42
N GLY A 107 -0.01 11.38 3.17
CA GLY A 107 0.22 11.72 4.56
C GLY A 107 -0.80 11.05 5.46
N VAL A 108 -0.34 10.39 6.52
CA VAL A 108 -1.20 9.75 7.53
C VAL A 108 -0.79 10.24 8.92
N LEU A 109 -1.77 10.67 9.70
CA LEU A 109 -1.60 10.99 11.12
C LEU A 109 -2.59 10.16 11.93
N ASN A 110 -2.11 9.48 12.96
CA ASN A 110 -2.97 8.73 13.83
C ASN A 110 -2.69 9.01 15.31
N ALA A 111 -3.72 8.85 16.12
CA ALA A 111 -3.66 8.93 17.57
C ALA A 111 -4.35 7.71 18.17
N ARG A 112 -3.66 7.02 19.05
CA ARG A 112 -4.18 5.90 19.82
C ARG A 112 -4.26 6.28 21.28
N LEU A 113 -5.41 6.02 21.88
CA LEU A 113 -5.66 6.22 23.30
C LEU A 113 -5.99 4.90 23.98
N ASN A 114 -5.15 4.47 24.91
CA ASN A 114 -5.41 3.34 25.81
C ASN A 114 -6.29 3.84 26.98
N VAL A 115 -7.60 3.60 26.91
CA VAL A 115 -8.57 4.13 27.88
C VAL A 115 -8.53 3.37 29.20
N VAL A 116 -8.56 2.04 29.13
CA VAL A 116 -8.45 1.11 30.26
C VAL A 116 -7.72 -0.14 29.81
N HIS A 117 -7.30 -1.02 30.73
CA HIS A 117 -6.46 -2.18 30.47
C HIS A 117 -6.82 -3.06 29.26
N SER A 118 -8.04 -2.96 28.75
CA SER A 118 -8.53 -3.82 27.67
C SER A 118 -9.10 -3.07 26.48
N TRP A 119 -9.09 -1.73 26.48
CA TRP A 119 -9.72 -0.94 25.42
C TRP A 119 -8.81 0.15 24.88
N ASP A 120 -8.65 0.17 23.54
CA ASP A 120 -7.97 1.22 22.80
C ASP A 120 -8.95 1.93 21.87
N LEU A 121 -8.81 3.24 21.75
CA LEU A 121 -9.41 4.04 20.71
C LEU A 121 -8.33 4.41 19.70
N LEU A 122 -8.66 4.36 18.41
CA LEU A 122 -7.82 4.83 17.31
C LEU A 122 -8.60 5.88 16.52
N ALA A 123 -7.95 6.99 16.26
CA ALA A 123 -8.39 7.98 15.28
C ALA A 123 -7.25 8.21 14.29
N GLU A 124 -7.57 8.27 12.99
CA GLU A 124 -6.61 8.44 11.93
C GLU A 124 -7.15 9.40 10.87
N VAL A 125 -6.29 10.26 10.35
CA VAL A 125 -6.56 11.13 9.21
C VAL A 125 -5.54 10.82 8.14
N ARG A 126 -6.01 10.64 6.91
CA ARG A 126 -5.23 10.35 5.72
C ARG A 126 -5.45 11.45 4.69
N HIS A 127 -4.40 11.82 3.99
CA HIS A 127 -4.46 12.75 2.88
C HIS A 127 -3.63 12.22 1.73
N LEU A 128 -4.28 11.96 0.60
CA LEU A 128 -3.68 11.53 -0.65
C LEU A 128 -3.77 12.67 -1.65
N ASP A 129 -2.67 12.98 -2.30
CA ASP A 129 -2.61 13.94 -3.40
C ASP A 129 -1.96 13.27 -4.61
N SER A 130 -2.67 13.22 -5.72
CA SER A 130 -2.20 12.73 -7.01
C SER A 130 -1.85 13.92 -7.88
N ILE A 131 -0.56 14.12 -8.12
CA ILE A 131 -0.02 15.34 -8.74
C ILE A 131 -0.48 15.46 -10.20
N ASP A 132 -0.39 14.39 -10.95
CA ASP A 132 -0.68 14.39 -12.39
C ASP A 132 -2.18 14.50 -12.69
N SER A 133 -3.01 13.85 -11.89
CA SER A 133 -4.47 13.95 -12.02
C SER A 133 -5.05 15.19 -11.35
N GLN A 134 -4.24 15.97 -10.62
CA GLN A 134 -4.65 17.13 -9.84
C GLN A 134 -5.84 16.84 -8.91
N THR A 135 -5.86 15.64 -8.35
CA THR A 135 -6.90 15.21 -7.42
C THR A 135 -6.31 15.03 -6.03
N SER A 136 -7.03 15.50 -5.02
CA SER A 136 -6.67 15.29 -3.63
C SER A 136 -7.86 14.73 -2.85
N GLU A 137 -7.59 13.76 -2.00
CA GLU A 137 -8.59 13.13 -1.17
C GLU A 137 -8.16 13.14 0.30
N THR A 138 -9.14 13.33 1.19
CA THR A 138 -8.90 13.27 2.62
C THR A 138 -9.89 12.30 3.24
N GLY A 139 -9.35 11.28 3.93
CA GLY A 139 -10.12 10.28 4.64
C GLY A 139 -9.90 10.37 6.15
N VAL A 140 -10.88 9.92 6.89
CA VAL A 140 -10.82 9.79 8.35
C VAL A 140 -11.22 8.36 8.71
N LEU A 141 -10.53 7.78 9.69
CA LEU A 141 -10.87 6.47 10.24
C LEU A 141 -10.96 6.57 11.75
N ALA A 142 -11.96 5.93 12.33
CA ALA A 142 -12.10 5.79 13.77
C ALA A 142 -12.38 4.33 14.12
N ALA A 143 -11.70 3.81 15.15
CA ALA A 143 -11.88 2.42 15.59
C ALA A 143 -11.76 2.28 17.10
N VAL A 144 -12.44 1.27 17.62
CA VAL A 144 -12.37 0.83 19.00
C VAL A 144 -11.84 -0.60 19.00
N TYR A 145 -10.85 -0.87 19.82
CA TYR A 145 -10.24 -2.19 19.97
C TYR A 145 -10.44 -2.69 21.40
N ARG A 146 -10.68 -3.99 21.51
CA ARG A 146 -10.70 -4.70 22.79
C ARG A 146 -9.61 -5.77 22.81
N HIS A 147 -8.80 -5.75 23.86
CA HIS A 147 -7.79 -6.78 24.10
C HIS A 147 -8.39 -7.96 24.88
N PHE A 148 -8.08 -9.15 24.43
CA PHE A 148 -8.42 -10.42 25.08
C PHE A 148 -7.13 -11.08 25.58
N GLY A 149 -6.77 -10.81 26.82
CA GLY A 149 -5.47 -11.20 27.37
C GLY A 149 -4.32 -10.50 26.67
N ASN A 150 -3.18 -11.19 26.57
CA ASN A 150 -1.97 -10.66 25.93
C ASN A 150 -1.82 -11.06 24.45
N ASN A 151 -2.69 -11.93 23.95
CA ASN A 151 -2.47 -12.64 22.70
C ASN A 151 -3.49 -12.29 21.60
N ALA A 152 -4.62 -11.69 21.94
CA ALA A 152 -5.63 -11.37 20.93
C ALA A 152 -6.18 -9.96 21.12
N LYS A 153 -6.52 -9.33 19.99
CA LYS A 153 -7.15 -8.02 19.93
C LYS A 153 -8.19 -8.02 18.81
N VAL A 154 -9.39 -7.56 19.12
CA VAL A 154 -10.48 -7.40 18.16
C VAL A 154 -10.87 -5.93 18.10
N GLY A 155 -10.99 -5.39 16.91
CA GLY A 155 -11.39 -4.01 16.65
C GLY A 155 -12.60 -3.93 15.75
N VAL A 156 -13.40 -2.90 15.99
CA VAL A 156 -14.49 -2.47 15.10
C VAL A 156 -14.28 -1.00 14.83
N GLY A 157 -14.37 -0.60 13.58
CA GLY A 157 -14.19 0.78 13.19
C GLY A 157 -15.04 1.16 12.00
N TYR A 158 -14.97 2.43 11.66
CA TYR A 158 -15.58 3.00 10.48
C TYR A 158 -14.54 3.80 9.69
N ASN A 159 -14.42 3.48 8.40
CA ASN A 159 -13.61 4.22 7.44
C ASN A 159 -14.51 5.22 6.71
N PHE A 160 -14.22 6.51 6.84
CA PHE A 160 -14.92 7.60 6.17
C PHE A 160 -14.25 8.00 4.84
N GLY A 161 -13.10 7.40 4.51
CA GLY A 161 -12.36 7.63 3.29
C GLY A 161 -12.54 6.48 2.30
N ALA A 162 -12.32 6.75 1.02
CA ALA A 162 -12.44 5.76 -0.06
C ALA A 162 -11.06 5.37 -0.63
N PHE A 163 -9.98 5.52 0.11
CA PHE A 163 -8.63 5.17 -0.35
C PHE A 163 -7.80 4.50 0.75
N SER A 164 -6.84 3.68 0.31
CA SER A 164 -5.93 2.93 1.18
C SER A 164 -4.88 3.82 1.85
N ASP A 165 -4.28 3.37 2.95
CA ASP A 165 -3.08 3.93 3.55
C ASP A 165 -1.78 3.37 2.93
N ASP A 166 -1.88 2.57 1.89
CA ASP A 166 -0.76 1.98 1.16
C ASP A 166 -0.71 2.50 -0.28
N LEU A 167 0.37 3.23 -0.63
CA LEU A 167 0.63 3.69 -2.00
C LEU A 167 1.00 2.55 -2.97
N THR A 168 1.23 1.35 -2.47
CA THR A 168 1.56 0.18 -3.30
C THR A 168 0.33 -0.58 -3.76
N ASP A 169 -0.79 -0.42 -3.06
CA ASP A 169 -2.08 -0.99 -3.38
C ASP A 169 -3.10 0.14 -3.49
N LEU A 170 -3.41 0.51 -4.73
CA LEU A 170 -4.40 1.55 -5.04
C LEU A 170 -5.83 1.00 -5.07
N THR A 171 -6.06 -0.17 -4.49
CA THR A 171 -7.43 -0.64 -4.28
C THR A 171 -8.14 0.37 -3.39
N PHE A 172 -9.30 0.82 -3.86
CA PHE A 172 -10.15 1.70 -3.09
C PHE A 172 -10.62 0.94 -1.85
N ASP A 173 -10.22 1.41 -0.67
CA ASP A 173 -10.82 0.96 0.57
C ASP A 173 -12.26 1.46 0.59
N ASP A 174 -13.20 0.55 0.59
CA ASP A 174 -14.61 0.91 0.64
C ASP A 174 -14.90 1.71 1.93
N GLN A 175 -15.61 2.81 1.74
CA GLN A 175 -16.18 3.56 2.86
C GLN A 175 -17.15 2.64 3.62
N GLY A 176 -16.91 2.43 4.92
CA GLY A 176 -17.80 1.54 5.67
C GLY A 176 -17.28 1.04 7.01
N VAL A 177 -18.04 0.15 7.59
CA VAL A 177 -17.69 -0.54 8.84
C VAL A 177 -16.70 -1.67 8.53
N PHE A 178 -15.64 -1.76 9.32
CA PHE A 178 -14.69 -2.86 9.25
C PHE A 178 -14.50 -3.55 10.61
N ILE A 179 -14.10 -4.81 10.56
CA ILE A 179 -13.72 -5.62 11.73
C ILE A 179 -12.27 -6.07 11.54
N ASN A 180 -11.45 -5.84 12.53
CA ASN A 180 -10.03 -6.24 12.53
C ASN A 180 -9.75 -7.20 13.69
N ILE A 181 -9.09 -8.33 13.41
CA ILE A 181 -8.72 -9.33 14.40
C ILE A 181 -7.21 -9.56 14.30
N VAL A 182 -6.51 -9.31 15.41
CA VAL A 182 -5.06 -9.55 15.52
C VAL A 182 -4.81 -10.58 16.61
N ALA A 183 -4.10 -11.66 16.27
CA ALA A 183 -3.70 -12.70 17.20
C ALA A 183 -2.18 -12.94 17.13
N LYS A 184 -1.55 -13.19 18.28
CA LYS A 184 -0.14 -13.61 18.41
C LYS A 184 -0.11 -15.04 18.90
N PHE A 185 0.63 -15.88 18.21
CA PHE A 185 0.86 -17.28 18.54
C PHE A 185 2.25 -17.47 19.12
#